data_9656bb477c3cccab91419405e061458c
#
_entry.id   9656bb477c3cccab91419405e061458c
#
_cell.length_a   1.000
_cell.length_b   1.000
_cell.length_c   1.000
_cell.angle_alpha   90.00
_cell.angle_beta   90.00
_cell.angle_gamma   90.00
#
_symmetry.space_group_name_H-M   'P 1'
#
loop_
_entity.id
_entity.type
_entity.pdbx_description
1 polymer ?
#
loop_
_entity_poly.entity_id
_entity_poly.type
_entity_poly.pdbx_seq_one_letter_code
_entity_poly.pdbx_strand_id
1 'polypeptide(L)'
;MQRIILITGCSSGIGAAMASEMHRRGHRVYATARRLEALAPLAEQGLATLALDVNDDTSIADVMATIERDEGRLDMLVNNAGFSQVGAVVDLTREKLRAQYETNVIAPVAITRAALPLMRASVAASGSAVLVNIGSIVGLFTTPFTGAYCSSKAAIHSLSDALRMELAPFGIKVVTVQPGGVRSSFGDHAEEGIQLPEDSVYQPVEKGIRTRAQAGQRGATPVEEFIVPVVEDLLRDSPPAIIRGGANSTKLPLMKKLLPLRMFDKMASKAFGLDRFKP
;
A
#
# COMPACT_ATOMS: atom_id res chain seq x y z
N MET A 1 3.87 -16.05 -20.76
CA MET A 1 4.08 -14.80 -21.55
C MET A 1 4.68 -13.76 -20.63
N GLN A 2 5.66 -12.97 -21.11
CA GLN A 2 6.22 -11.84 -20.36
C GLN A 2 5.16 -10.74 -20.20
N ARG A 3 4.92 -10.26 -18.98
CA ARG A 3 4.02 -9.14 -18.67
C ARG A 3 4.81 -7.87 -18.50
N ILE A 4 4.20 -6.73 -18.89
CA ILE A 4 4.69 -5.37 -18.64
C ILE A 4 4.03 -4.89 -17.34
N ILE A 5 4.84 -4.55 -16.34
CA ILE A 5 4.37 -4.30 -14.98
C ILE A 5 4.91 -2.96 -14.47
N LEU A 6 4.04 -2.09 -14.00
CA LEU A 6 4.41 -0.84 -13.31
C LEU A 6 4.14 -0.99 -11.82
N ILE A 7 5.14 -0.69 -10.99
CA ILE A 7 5.02 -0.73 -9.52
C ILE A 7 5.42 0.62 -8.94
N THR A 8 4.56 1.22 -8.12
CA THR A 8 4.85 2.48 -7.45
C THR A 8 5.45 2.26 -6.07
N GLY A 9 6.38 3.13 -5.63
CA GLY A 9 6.96 3.08 -4.29
C GLY A 9 7.93 1.92 -4.06
N CYS A 10 8.89 1.73 -4.97
CA CYS A 10 9.85 0.64 -4.95
C CYS A 10 11.18 0.97 -4.25
N SER A 11 11.28 2.09 -3.51
CA SER A 11 12.51 2.42 -2.78
C SER A 11 12.85 1.44 -1.65
N SER A 12 11.88 0.68 -1.15
CA SER A 12 12.07 -0.31 -0.07
C SER A 12 10.84 -1.21 0.11
N GLY A 13 10.92 -2.17 1.03
CA GLY A 13 9.80 -2.96 1.53
C GLY A 13 9.07 -3.77 0.46
N ILE A 14 7.73 -3.78 0.52
CA ILE A 14 6.87 -4.61 -0.34
C ILE A 14 7.08 -4.27 -1.82
N GLY A 15 7.17 -2.98 -2.18
CA GLY A 15 7.34 -2.56 -3.56
C GLY A 15 8.65 -3.04 -4.18
N ALA A 16 9.76 -2.86 -3.48
CA ALA A 16 11.08 -3.31 -3.94
C ALA A 16 11.13 -4.84 -4.08
N ALA A 17 10.66 -5.57 -3.06
CA ALA A 17 10.65 -7.03 -3.08
C ALA A 17 9.74 -7.59 -4.18
N MET A 18 8.57 -6.97 -4.40
CA MET A 18 7.66 -7.34 -5.48
C MET A 18 8.28 -7.10 -6.85
N ALA A 19 8.96 -5.96 -7.05
CA ALA A 19 9.64 -5.64 -8.29
C ALA A 19 10.74 -6.67 -8.61
N SER A 20 11.61 -6.97 -7.64
CA SER A 20 12.66 -7.99 -7.79
C SER A 20 12.10 -9.38 -8.10
N GLU A 21 11.06 -9.82 -7.37
CA GLU A 21 10.48 -11.15 -7.56
C GLU A 21 9.77 -11.28 -8.93
N MET A 22 9.04 -10.26 -9.37
CA MET A 22 8.41 -10.27 -10.69
C MET A 22 9.46 -10.24 -11.82
N HIS A 23 10.53 -9.47 -11.66
CA HIS A 23 11.65 -9.46 -12.59
C HIS A 23 12.35 -10.83 -12.66
N ARG A 24 12.63 -11.44 -11.50
CA ARG A 24 13.23 -12.79 -11.40
C ARG A 24 12.38 -13.85 -12.12
N ARG A 25 11.07 -13.67 -12.19
CA ARG A 25 10.15 -14.53 -12.96
C ARG A 25 10.09 -14.21 -14.46
N GLY A 26 10.93 -13.31 -14.93
CA GLY A 26 11.08 -12.99 -16.37
C GLY A 26 10.09 -11.94 -16.89
N HIS A 27 9.48 -11.14 -16.01
CA HIS A 27 8.59 -10.04 -16.42
C HIS A 27 9.38 -8.74 -16.65
N ARG A 28 8.85 -7.88 -17.51
CA ARG A 28 9.35 -6.52 -17.73
C ARG A 28 8.75 -5.62 -16.65
N VAL A 29 9.58 -5.16 -15.70
CA VAL A 29 9.15 -4.38 -14.54
C VAL A 29 9.70 -2.97 -14.61
N TYR A 30 8.80 -2.00 -14.53
CA TYR A 30 9.08 -0.58 -14.30
C TYR A 30 8.91 -0.31 -12.80
N ALA A 31 10.03 -0.24 -12.08
CA ALA A 31 10.05 0.07 -10.65
C ALA A 31 10.18 1.58 -10.47
N THR A 32 9.32 2.20 -9.64
CA THR A 32 9.32 3.64 -9.49
C THR A 32 9.44 4.12 -8.04
N ALA A 33 10.07 5.27 -7.85
CA ALA A 33 10.15 6.00 -6.59
C ALA A 33 10.34 7.49 -6.87
N ARG A 34 10.09 8.36 -5.88
CA ARG A 34 10.29 9.81 -6.02
C ARG A 34 11.75 10.20 -6.36
N ARG A 35 12.70 9.46 -5.80
CA ARG A 35 14.14 9.67 -6.04
C ARG A 35 14.71 8.47 -6.78
N LEU A 36 15.27 8.70 -7.95
CA LEU A 36 15.81 7.65 -8.82
C LEU A 36 16.98 6.90 -8.14
N GLU A 37 17.79 7.61 -7.35
CA GLU A 37 18.94 7.03 -6.64
C GLU A 37 18.52 5.93 -5.66
N ALA A 38 17.31 6.04 -5.08
CA ALA A 38 16.77 5.01 -4.18
C ALA A 38 16.44 3.69 -4.90
N LEU A 39 16.45 3.68 -6.23
CA LEU A 39 16.20 2.50 -7.06
C LEU A 39 17.48 1.85 -7.59
N ALA A 40 18.67 2.38 -7.24
CA ALA A 40 19.96 1.83 -7.72
C ALA A 40 20.08 0.30 -7.51
N PRO A 41 19.69 -0.28 -6.34
CA PRO A 41 19.77 -1.74 -6.17
C PRO A 41 18.84 -2.53 -7.11
N LEU A 42 17.75 -1.94 -7.59
CA LEU A 42 16.86 -2.57 -8.57
C LEU A 42 17.40 -2.39 -10.00
N ALA A 43 17.98 -1.24 -10.30
CA ALA A 43 18.64 -0.99 -11.58
C ALA A 43 19.83 -1.93 -11.81
N GLU A 44 20.63 -2.20 -10.77
CA GLU A 44 21.72 -3.17 -10.79
C GLU A 44 21.25 -4.62 -11.06
N GLN A 45 19.99 -4.94 -10.69
CA GLN A 45 19.36 -6.23 -11.03
C GLN A 45 18.84 -6.26 -12.48
N GLY A 46 18.90 -5.15 -13.23
CA GLY A 46 18.43 -5.05 -14.61
C GLY A 46 16.95 -4.61 -14.77
N LEU A 47 16.30 -4.12 -13.71
CA LEU A 47 14.96 -3.57 -13.81
C LEU A 47 14.97 -2.21 -14.50
N ALA A 48 13.90 -1.88 -15.20
CA ALA A 48 13.65 -0.50 -15.62
C ALA A 48 13.25 0.34 -14.41
N THR A 49 13.94 1.45 -14.19
CA THR A 49 13.69 2.35 -13.07
C THR A 49 13.32 3.75 -13.55
N LEU A 50 12.25 4.32 -12.99
CA LEU A 50 11.78 5.67 -13.34
C LEU A 50 11.51 6.50 -12.07
N ALA A 51 11.80 7.79 -12.15
CA ALA A 51 11.33 8.71 -11.11
C ALA A 51 9.81 8.90 -11.24
N LEU A 52 9.09 8.82 -10.12
CA LEU A 52 7.65 9.05 -10.05
C LEU A 52 7.29 9.65 -8.70
N ASP A 53 6.81 10.88 -8.72
CA ASP A 53 5.99 11.40 -7.63
C ASP A 53 4.53 11.08 -7.93
N VAL A 54 3.92 10.22 -7.11
CA VAL A 54 2.54 9.78 -7.29
C VAL A 54 1.51 10.89 -7.04
N ASN A 55 1.93 12.01 -6.44
CA ASN A 55 1.10 13.17 -6.15
C ASN A 55 1.25 14.28 -7.22
N ASP A 56 1.98 14.04 -8.30
CA ASP A 56 2.20 14.99 -9.40
C ASP A 56 1.69 14.40 -10.72
N ASP A 57 0.64 15.02 -11.27
CA ASP A 57 0.01 14.59 -12.52
C ASP A 57 1.00 14.64 -13.70
N THR A 58 1.97 15.57 -13.71
CA THR A 58 3.00 15.64 -14.76
C THR A 58 3.94 14.45 -14.67
N SER A 59 4.42 14.14 -13.47
CA SER A 59 5.27 12.97 -13.22
C SER A 59 4.56 11.66 -13.62
N ILE A 60 3.26 11.55 -13.33
CA ILE A 60 2.44 10.40 -13.76
C ILE A 60 2.37 10.31 -15.28
N ALA A 61 2.11 11.43 -15.96
CA ALA A 61 2.00 11.47 -17.42
C ALA A 61 3.32 11.07 -18.11
N ASP A 62 4.47 11.54 -17.61
CA ASP A 62 5.80 11.21 -18.13
C ASP A 62 6.12 9.72 -18.05
N VAL A 63 5.76 9.08 -16.93
CA VAL A 63 5.91 7.63 -16.77
C VAL A 63 5.01 6.86 -17.73
N MET A 64 3.75 7.28 -17.89
CA MET A 64 2.83 6.63 -18.84
C MET A 64 3.30 6.79 -20.28
N ALA A 65 3.78 7.99 -20.67
CA ALA A 65 4.33 8.23 -21.99
C ALA A 65 5.59 7.37 -22.27
N THR A 66 6.42 7.16 -21.26
CA THR A 66 7.58 6.27 -21.36
C THR A 66 7.16 4.83 -21.62
N ILE A 67 6.20 4.31 -20.85
CA ILE A 67 5.71 2.93 -21.04
C ILE A 67 4.97 2.78 -22.38
N GLU A 68 4.23 3.80 -22.80
CA GLU A 68 3.55 3.80 -24.10
C GLU A 68 4.56 3.71 -25.25
N ARG A 69 5.59 4.54 -25.25
CA ARG A 69 6.64 4.56 -26.27
C ARG A 69 7.42 3.23 -26.33
N ASP A 70 7.75 2.66 -25.16
CA ASP A 70 8.64 1.51 -25.08
C ASP A 70 7.91 0.17 -25.26
N GLU A 71 6.66 0.09 -24.81
CA GLU A 71 5.92 -1.18 -24.70
C GLU A 71 4.53 -1.16 -25.37
N GLY A 72 3.91 0.00 -25.52
CA GLY A 72 2.58 0.18 -26.13
C GLY A 72 1.42 -0.38 -25.29
N ARG A 73 1.68 -1.00 -24.14
CA ARG A 73 0.67 -1.58 -23.24
C ARG A 73 1.16 -1.68 -21.79
N LEU A 74 0.24 -1.92 -20.89
CA LEU A 74 0.55 -2.21 -19.47
C LEU A 74 -0.32 -3.39 -19.00
N ASP A 75 0.32 -4.53 -18.69
CA ASP A 75 -0.38 -5.74 -18.30
C ASP A 75 -0.75 -5.75 -16.81
N MET A 76 0.04 -5.05 -15.98
CA MET A 76 -0.24 -4.94 -14.55
C MET A 76 0.21 -3.58 -14.00
N LEU A 77 -0.69 -2.91 -13.27
CA LEU A 77 -0.40 -1.75 -12.44
C LEU A 77 -0.47 -2.13 -10.96
N VAL A 78 0.59 -1.83 -10.20
CA VAL A 78 0.62 -2.02 -8.75
C VAL A 78 0.75 -0.66 -8.05
N ASN A 79 -0.34 -0.18 -7.48
CA ASN A 79 -0.39 0.97 -6.60
C ASN A 79 0.08 0.56 -5.20
N ASN A 80 1.40 0.66 -4.97
CA ASN A 80 2.02 0.29 -3.71
C ASN A 80 2.52 1.50 -2.92
N ALA A 81 2.84 2.63 -3.56
CA ALA A 81 3.29 3.84 -2.87
C ALA A 81 2.31 4.24 -1.75
N GLY A 82 2.85 4.55 -0.58
CA GLY A 82 2.04 4.92 0.57
C GLY A 82 2.88 5.08 1.84
N PHE A 83 2.31 5.75 2.83
CA PHE A 83 2.93 5.93 4.14
C PHE A 83 1.88 5.90 5.25
N SER A 84 2.30 5.92 6.52
CA SER A 84 1.42 5.97 7.68
C SER A 84 1.67 7.23 8.49
N GLN A 85 0.68 8.12 8.54
CA GLN A 85 0.65 9.22 9.50
C GLN A 85 0.22 8.67 10.86
N VAL A 86 1.13 8.74 11.83
CA VAL A 86 0.90 8.31 13.22
C VAL A 86 0.71 9.53 14.11
N GLY A 87 -0.26 9.45 15.01
CA GLY A 87 -0.60 10.49 15.98
C GLY A 87 -2.07 10.40 16.39
N ALA A 88 -2.42 11.07 17.49
CA ALA A 88 -3.82 11.21 17.89
C ALA A 88 -4.58 11.98 16.80
N VAL A 89 -5.77 11.51 16.42
CA VAL A 89 -6.52 12.09 15.29
C VAL A 89 -6.82 13.59 15.50
N VAL A 90 -7.08 13.99 16.75
CA VAL A 90 -7.36 15.38 17.09
C VAL A 90 -6.14 16.30 17.01
N ASP A 91 -4.92 15.75 17.06
CA ASP A 91 -3.66 16.48 16.93
C ASP A 91 -3.20 16.59 15.45
N LEU A 92 -3.87 15.88 14.53
CA LEU A 92 -3.48 15.92 13.13
C LEU A 92 -3.97 17.22 12.48
N THR A 93 -3.05 17.96 11.90
CA THR A 93 -3.41 19.11 11.08
C THR A 93 -4.12 18.68 9.79
N ARG A 94 -4.84 19.64 9.20
CA ARG A 94 -5.51 19.42 7.91
C ARG A 94 -4.52 19.00 6.82
N GLU A 95 -3.32 19.57 6.83
CA GLU A 95 -2.25 19.29 5.86
C GLU A 95 -1.76 17.84 6.00
N LYS A 96 -1.52 17.37 7.23
CA LYS A 96 -1.11 15.98 7.49
C LYS A 96 -2.19 14.98 7.05
N LEU A 97 -3.46 15.30 7.33
CA LEU A 97 -4.57 14.44 6.91
C LEU A 97 -4.72 14.44 5.37
N ARG A 98 -4.60 15.61 4.71
CA ARG A 98 -4.61 15.71 3.24
C ARG A 98 -3.47 14.90 2.62
N ALA A 99 -2.23 15.06 3.11
CA ALA A 99 -1.08 14.32 2.59
C ALA A 99 -1.27 12.79 2.68
N GLN A 100 -1.86 12.31 3.81
CA GLN A 100 -2.19 10.89 3.97
C GLN A 100 -3.18 10.40 2.90
N TYR A 101 -4.22 11.17 2.63
CA TYR A 101 -5.24 10.82 1.64
C TYR A 101 -4.74 11.03 0.22
N GLU A 102 -3.95 12.08 -0.04
CA GLU A 102 -3.37 12.35 -1.35
C GLU A 102 -2.58 11.13 -1.85
N THR A 103 -1.63 10.67 -1.03
CA THR A 103 -0.77 9.55 -1.43
C THR A 103 -1.48 8.20 -1.39
N ASN A 104 -2.29 7.92 -0.34
CA ASN A 104 -2.82 6.56 -0.14
C ASN A 104 -4.16 6.31 -0.84
N VAL A 105 -4.87 7.35 -1.28
CA VAL A 105 -6.24 7.25 -1.81
C VAL A 105 -6.37 7.91 -3.16
N ILE A 106 -5.98 9.18 -3.28
CA ILE A 106 -6.18 9.97 -4.51
C ILE A 106 -5.20 9.54 -5.59
N ALA A 107 -3.92 9.45 -5.27
CA ALA A 107 -2.87 9.05 -6.20
C ALA A 107 -3.14 7.68 -6.87
N PRO A 108 -3.53 6.60 -6.16
CA PRO A 108 -3.92 5.33 -6.80
C PRO A 108 -5.01 5.49 -7.86
N VAL A 109 -5.99 6.36 -7.64
CA VAL A 109 -7.06 6.63 -8.61
C VAL A 109 -6.53 7.41 -9.81
N ALA A 110 -5.72 8.46 -9.56
CA ALA A 110 -5.11 9.28 -10.61
C ALA A 110 -4.21 8.44 -11.54
N ILE A 111 -3.34 7.60 -10.95
CA ILE A 111 -2.46 6.69 -11.70
C ILE A 111 -3.29 5.66 -12.48
N THR A 112 -4.32 5.08 -11.87
CA THR A 112 -5.21 4.12 -12.54
C THR A 112 -5.89 4.77 -13.75
N ARG A 113 -6.37 6.02 -13.62
CA ARG A 113 -6.97 6.79 -14.72
C ARG A 113 -5.96 6.99 -15.85
N ALA A 114 -4.74 7.39 -15.53
CA ALA A 114 -3.67 7.62 -16.51
C ALA A 114 -3.23 6.32 -17.21
N ALA A 115 -3.19 5.20 -16.48
CA ALA A 115 -2.80 3.89 -17.00
C ALA A 115 -3.90 3.19 -17.82
N LEU A 116 -5.16 3.62 -17.70
CA LEU A 116 -6.31 2.93 -18.30
C LEU A 116 -6.18 2.69 -19.81
N PRO A 117 -5.70 3.64 -20.65
CA PRO A 117 -5.50 3.39 -22.07
C PRO A 117 -4.52 2.24 -22.34
N LEU A 118 -3.38 2.19 -21.63
CA LEU A 118 -2.37 1.15 -21.77
C LEU A 118 -2.86 -0.21 -21.27
N MET A 119 -3.64 -0.24 -20.19
CA MET A 119 -4.26 -1.47 -19.69
C MET A 119 -5.32 -2.01 -20.68
N ARG A 120 -6.08 -1.14 -21.33
CA ARG A 120 -7.02 -1.55 -22.41
C ARG A 120 -6.28 -2.10 -23.62
N ALA A 121 -5.13 -1.52 -23.98
CA ALA A 121 -4.26 -2.06 -25.03
C ALA A 121 -3.76 -3.46 -24.67
N SER A 122 -3.40 -3.70 -23.40
CA SER A 122 -3.05 -5.04 -22.91
C SER A 122 -4.21 -6.02 -23.04
N VAL A 123 -5.43 -5.63 -22.66
CA VAL A 123 -6.62 -6.50 -22.84
C VAL A 123 -6.83 -6.87 -24.29
N ALA A 124 -6.68 -5.91 -25.22
CA ALA A 124 -6.79 -6.17 -26.65
C ALA A 124 -5.72 -7.15 -27.15
N ALA A 125 -4.51 -7.09 -26.60
CA ALA A 125 -3.36 -7.92 -27.02
C ALA A 125 -3.32 -9.30 -26.35
N SER A 126 -3.75 -9.42 -25.09
CA SER A 126 -3.56 -10.62 -24.25
C SER A 126 -4.83 -11.12 -23.54
N GLY A 127 -5.96 -10.45 -23.72
CA GLY A 127 -7.26 -10.83 -23.15
C GLY A 127 -7.48 -10.34 -21.72
N SER A 128 -6.48 -9.82 -21.01
CA SER A 128 -6.68 -9.30 -19.65
C SER A 128 -5.57 -8.36 -19.20
N ALA A 129 -5.91 -7.47 -18.24
CA ALA A 129 -4.94 -6.71 -17.45
C ALA A 129 -5.30 -6.77 -15.95
N VAL A 130 -4.36 -6.44 -15.08
CA VAL A 130 -4.54 -6.51 -13.63
C VAL A 130 -4.20 -5.17 -12.98
N LEU A 131 -5.15 -4.62 -12.22
CA LEU A 131 -4.93 -3.50 -11.31
C LEU A 131 -4.77 -4.05 -9.90
N VAL A 132 -3.67 -3.72 -9.23
CA VAL A 132 -3.38 -4.13 -7.85
C VAL A 132 -3.31 -2.91 -6.96
N ASN A 133 -4.11 -2.85 -5.91
CA ASN A 133 -4.01 -1.84 -4.86
C ASN A 133 -3.47 -2.47 -3.58
N ILE A 134 -2.37 -1.93 -3.05
CA ILE A 134 -1.84 -2.38 -1.76
C ILE A 134 -2.61 -1.69 -0.64
N GLY A 135 -3.56 -2.44 -0.10
CA GLY A 135 -4.35 -2.08 1.07
C GLY A 135 -3.60 -2.31 2.39
N SER A 136 -4.31 -2.82 3.39
CA SER A 136 -3.78 -3.32 4.67
C SER A 136 -4.91 -3.98 5.44
N ILE A 137 -4.60 -4.90 6.36
CA ILE A 137 -5.62 -5.41 7.30
C ILE A 137 -6.22 -4.31 8.18
N VAL A 138 -5.50 -3.21 8.45
CA VAL A 138 -6.05 -2.08 9.23
C VAL A 138 -7.06 -1.23 8.44
N GLY A 139 -7.31 -1.52 7.17
CA GLY A 139 -8.50 -1.06 6.45
C GLY A 139 -9.79 -1.79 6.88
N LEU A 140 -9.68 -2.90 7.62
CA LEU A 140 -10.80 -3.69 8.13
C LEU A 140 -11.12 -3.40 9.61
N PHE A 141 -10.21 -2.76 10.32
CA PHE A 141 -10.35 -2.33 11.71
C PHE A 141 -9.41 -1.16 11.99
N THR A 142 -9.71 -0.43 13.06
CA THR A 142 -8.91 0.74 13.45
C THR A 142 -8.25 0.49 14.80
N THR A 143 -7.09 1.12 15.01
CA THR A 143 -6.40 1.16 16.30
C THR A 143 -6.09 2.61 16.68
N PRO A 144 -5.94 2.93 17.97
CA PRO A 144 -5.52 4.27 18.40
C PRO A 144 -4.27 4.74 17.68
N PHE A 145 -4.13 6.04 17.51
CA PHE A 145 -2.96 6.75 16.95
C PHE A 145 -2.61 6.49 15.48
N THR A 146 -3.46 5.76 14.76
CA THR A 146 -3.30 5.54 13.31
C THR A 146 -4.62 5.75 12.57
N GLY A 147 -5.51 6.58 13.09
CA GLY A 147 -6.83 6.81 12.51
C GLY A 147 -6.76 7.29 11.05
N ALA A 148 -5.87 8.23 10.73
CA ALA A 148 -5.67 8.71 9.36
C ALA A 148 -5.23 7.60 8.40
N TYR A 149 -4.28 6.77 8.80
CA TYR A 149 -3.81 5.65 8.01
C TYR A 149 -4.88 4.57 7.84
N CYS A 150 -5.52 4.15 8.94
CA CYS A 150 -6.58 3.13 8.90
C CYS A 150 -7.74 3.57 8.00
N SER A 151 -8.20 4.83 8.12
CA SER A 151 -9.27 5.37 7.28
C SER A 151 -8.86 5.45 5.81
N SER A 152 -7.62 5.84 5.49
CA SER A 152 -7.12 5.83 4.10
C SER A 152 -7.10 4.42 3.51
N LYS A 153 -6.73 3.39 4.31
CA LYS A 153 -6.74 2.00 3.86
C LYS A 153 -8.16 1.42 3.74
N ALA A 154 -9.10 1.86 4.57
CA ALA A 154 -10.52 1.54 4.38
C ALA A 154 -11.08 2.19 3.10
N ALA A 155 -10.71 3.44 2.83
CA ALA A 155 -11.12 4.15 1.62
C ALA A 155 -10.62 3.46 0.35
N ILE A 156 -9.33 3.08 0.28
CA ILE A 156 -8.80 2.39 -0.90
C ILE A 156 -9.42 0.99 -1.07
N HIS A 157 -9.80 0.29 0.00
CA HIS A 157 -10.56 -0.97 -0.13
C HIS A 157 -11.90 -0.74 -0.80
N SER A 158 -12.67 0.26 -0.35
CA SER A 158 -13.96 0.62 -0.94
C SER A 158 -13.84 1.04 -2.40
N LEU A 159 -12.84 1.87 -2.74
CA LEU A 159 -12.56 2.27 -4.12
C LEU A 159 -12.14 1.07 -4.99
N SER A 160 -11.36 0.14 -4.43
CA SER A 160 -10.98 -1.09 -5.15
C SER A 160 -12.19 -1.98 -5.47
N ASP A 161 -13.16 -2.05 -4.54
CA ASP A 161 -14.41 -2.79 -4.78
C ASP A 161 -15.25 -2.14 -5.88
N ALA A 162 -15.34 -0.80 -5.92
CA ALA A 162 -16.00 -0.07 -7.00
C ALA A 162 -15.27 -0.31 -8.34
N LEU A 163 -13.96 -0.09 -8.39
CA LEU A 163 -13.13 -0.31 -9.58
C LEU A 163 -13.23 -1.75 -10.09
N ARG A 164 -13.34 -2.74 -9.23
CA ARG A 164 -13.50 -4.15 -9.60
C ARG A 164 -14.78 -4.39 -10.39
N MET A 165 -15.87 -3.73 -10.02
CA MET A 165 -17.14 -3.82 -10.74
C MET A 165 -17.12 -2.98 -12.02
N GLU A 166 -16.58 -1.77 -11.97
CA GLU A 166 -16.55 -0.82 -13.07
C GLU A 166 -15.60 -1.23 -14.19
N LEU A 167 -14.45 -1.86 -13.86
CA LEU A 167 -13.44 -2.26 -14.83
C LEU A 167 -13.62 -3.69 -15.36
N ALA A 168 -14.47 -4.50 -14.73
CA ALA A 168 -14.74 -5.87 -15.18
C ALA A 168 -15.25 -5.95 -16.65
N PRO A 169 -16.16 -5.06 -17.12
CA PRO A 169 -16.59 -5.08 -18.52
C PRO A 169 -15.47 -4.80 -19.52
N PHE A 170 -14.38 -4.19 -19.08
CA PHE A 170 -13.20 -3.90 -19.91
C PHE A 170 -12.13 -5.00 -19.85
N GLY A 171 -12.40 -6.14 -19.18
CA GLY A 171 -11.44 -7.23 -19.04
C GLY A 171 -10.28 -6.94 -18.06
N ILE A 172 -10.40 -5.87 -17.26
CA ILE A 172 -9.39 -5.49 -16.26
C ILE A 172 -9.81 -6.04 -14.90
N LYS A 173 -8.95 -6.89 -14.32
CA LYS A 173 -9.17 -7.49 -13.01
C LYS A 173 -8.58 -6.58 -11.93
N VAL A 174 -9.32 -6.39 -10.83
CA VAL A 174 -8.84 -5.56 -9.71
C VAL A 174 -8.61 -6.43 -8.48
N VAL A 175 -7.42 -6.34 -7.92
CA VAL A 175 -6.96 -7.11 -6.76
C VAL A 175 -6.59 -6.17 -5.63
N THR A 176 -7.11 -6.42 -4.44
CA THR A 176 -6.70 -5.73 -3.22
C THR A 176 -5.78 -6.65 -2.40
N VAL A 177 -4.51 -6.30 -2.29
CA VAL A 177 -3.59 -6.99 -1.37
C VAL A 177 -3.76 -6.36 0.01
N GLN A 178 -3.99 -7.18 1.04
CA GLN A 178 -4.22 -6.75 2.43
C GLN A 178 -3.11 -7.31 3.34
N PRO A 179 -1.92 -6.67 3.39
CA PRO A 179 -0.83 -7.11 4.25
C PRO A 179 -1.18 -6.99 5.73
N GLY A 180 -0.77 -7.98 6.52
CA GLY A 180 -0.61 -7.87 7.97
C GLY A 180 0.75 -7.26 8.34
N GLY A 181 1.39 -7.75 9.40
CA GLY A 181 2.76 -7.36 9.72
C GLY A 181 3.76 -7.96 8.72
N VAL A 182 4.41 -7.11 7.95
CA VAL A 182 5.49 -7.46 7.00
C VAL A 182 6.72 -6.63 7.36
N ARG A 183 7.87 -7.27 7.50
CA ARG A 183 9.12 -6.60 7.88
C ARG A 183 9.58 -5.63 6.79
N SER A 184 9.73 -4.37 7.14
CA SER A 184 10.17 -3.30 6.24
C SER A 184 10.52 -2.04 7.06
N SER A 185 11.13 -1.05 6.42
CA SER A 185 11.36 0.29 6.99
C SER A 185 10.07 1.14 7.14
N PHE A 186 8.90 0.59 6.82
CA PHE A 186 7.63 1.34 6.89
C PHE A 186 7.31 1.84 8.31
N GLY A 187 7.60 1.00 9.33
CA GLY A 187 7.43 1.38 10.73
C GLY A 187 8.41 2.47 11.17
N ASP A 188 9.65 2.40 10.70
CA ASP A 188 10.70 3.38 11.04
C ASP A 188 10.33 4.75 10.47
N HIS A 189 9.97 4.82 9.19
CA HIS A 189 9.48 6.06 8.58
C HIS A 189 8.22 6.60 9.25
N ALA A 190 7.32 5.73 9.71
CA ALA A 190 6.13 6.15 10.46
C ALA A 190 6.48 6.72 11.83
N GLU A 191 7.51 6.19 12.51
CA GLU A 191 7.99 6.68 13.80
C GLU A 191 8.74 8.01 13.66
N GLU A 192 9.62 8.13 12.66
CA GLU A 192 10.34 9.38 12.33
C GLU A 192 9.38 10.53 12.03
N GLY A 193 8.23 10.24 11.41
CA GLY A 193 7.19 11.23 11.09
C GLY A 193 6.34 11.68 12.28
N ILE A 194 6.53 11.13 13.49
CA ILE A 194 5.76 11.51 14.68
C ILE A 194 6.18 12.91 15.15
N GLN A 195 5.24 13.82 15.13
CA GLN A 195 5.35 15.17 15.69
C GLN A 195 4.16 15.37 16.61
N LEU A 196 4.40 15.22 17.92
CA LEU A 196 3.38 15.48 18.94
C LEU A 196 3.41 16.97 19.29
N PRO A 197 2.29 17.72 19.19
CA PRO A 197 2.22 19.11 19.61
C PRO A 197 2.59 19.25 21.10
N GLU A 198 3.26 20.35 21.47
CA GLU A 198 3.67 20.61 22.86
C GLU A 198 2.47 20.71 23.80
N ASP A 199 1.36 21.22 23.31
CA ASP A 199 0.07 21.37 24.01
C ASP A 199 -0.86 20.15 23.87
N SER A 200 -0.39 19.05 23.27
CA SER A 200 -1.20 17.85 23.11
C SER A 200 -1.56 17.23 24.44
N VAL A 201 -2.84 16.95 24.62
CA VAL A 201 -3.34 16.19 25.78
C VAL A 201 -2.80 14.76 25.82
N TYR A 202 -2.21 14.26 24.72
CA TYR A 202 -1.63 12.92 24.61
C TYR A 202 -0.13 12.86 24.93
N GLN A 203 0.51 13.96 25.38
CA GLN A 203 1.91 13.95 25.82
C GLN A 203 2.22 12.80 26.81
N PRO A 204 1.37 12.51 27.83
CA PRO A 204 1.65 11.42 28.77
C PRO A 204 1.67 10.02 28.14
N VAL A 205 1.13 9.85 26.93
CA VAL A 205 1.07 8.56 26.22
C VAL A 205 1.93 8.52 24.96
N GLU A 206 2.87 9.45 24.79
CA GLU A 206 3.79 9.49 23.64
C GLU A 206 4.47 8.13 23.38
N LYS A 207 4.92 7.44 24.45
CA LYS A 207 5.49 6.10 24.32
C LYS A 207 4.52 5.09 23.67
N GLY A 208 3.21 5.22 23.94
CA GLY A 208 2.18 4.41 23.32
C GLY A 208 2.03 4.73 21.84
N ILE A 209 2.13 6.00 21.45
CA ILE A 209 2.11 6.47 20.06
C ILE A 209 3.29 5.89 19.29
N ARG A 210 4.52 6.00 19.81
CA ARG A 210 5.73 5.41 19.20
C ARG A 210 5.64 3.88 19.12
N THR A 211 5.15 3.23 20.19
CA THR A 211 4.89 1.79 20.20
C THR A 211 3.92 1.39 19.06
N ARG A 212 2.93 2.25 18.77
CA ARG A 212 1.98 1.97 17.68
C ARG A 212 2.62 2.06 16.29
N ALA A 213 3.54 2.99 16.07
CA ALA A 213 4.29 3.10 14.81
C ALA A 213 4.99 1.77 14.46
N GLN A 214 5.63 1.15 15.45
CA GLN A 214 6.38 -0.09 15.32
C GLN A 214 5.55 -1.37 15.47
N ALA A 215 4.26 -1.26 15.80
CA ALA A 215 3.44 -2.45 16.11
C ALA A 215 3.33 -3.45 14.94
N GLY A 216 3.37 -2.96 13.69
CA GLY A 216 3.37 -3.79 12.49
C GLY A 216 4.67 -4.55 12.25
N GLN A 217 5.78 -4.15 12.92
CA GLN A 217 7.10 -4.76 12.76
C GLN A 217 7.38 -5.85 13.81
N ARG A 218 6.63 -5.87 14.91
CA ARG A 218 6.80 -6.87 15.98
C ARG A 218 6.29 -8.24 15.51
N GLY A 219 7.19 -9.21 15.41
CA GLY A 219 6.87 -10.55 14.89
C GLY A 219 6.38 -10.54 13.45
N ALA A 220 6.81 -9.54 12.67
CA ALA A 220 6.46 -9.39 11.28
C ALA A 220 7.05 -10.53 10.44
N THR A 221 6.31 -10.96 9.44
CA THR A 221 6.77 -11.91 8.42
C THR A 221 7.89 -11.28 7.59
N PRO A 222 9.01 -11.96 7.32
CA PRO A 222 10.01 -11.50 6.36
C PRO A 222 9.36 -11.15 5.02
N VAL A 223 9.85 -10.07 4.38
CA VAL A 223 9.20 -9.57 3.15
C VAL A 223 9.26 -10.59 2.02
N GLU A 224 10.33 -11.39 1.95
CA GLU A 224 10.52 -12.45 0.96
C GLU A 224 9.49 -13.57 1.12
N GLU A 225 9.21 -13.98 2.37
CA GLU A 225 8.19 -14.99 2.68
C GLU A 225 6.77 -14.49 2.38
N PHE A 226 6.54 -13.18 2.51
CA PHE A 226 5.26 -12.57 2.17
C PHE A 226 5.07 -12.44 0.67
N ILE A 227 6.13 -12.02 -0.05
CA ILE A 227 6.00 -11.59 -1.45
C ILE A 227 5.84 -12.75 -2.42
N VAL A 228 6.52 -13.88 -2.20
CA VAL A 228 6.50 -15.03 -3.12
C VAL A 228 5.07 -15.54 -3.35
N PRO A 229 4.27 -15.90 -2.33
CA PRO A 229 2.89 -16.34 -2.55
C PRO A 229 1.97 -15.24 -3.09
N VAL A 230 2.20 -13.97 -2.72
CA VAL A 230 1.41 -12.85 -3.27
C VAL A 230 1.65 -12.71 -4.77
N VAL A 231 2.91 -12.77 -5.22
CA VAL A 231 3.24 -12.70 -6.65
C VAL A 231 2.68 -13.92 -7.40
N GLU A 232 2.73 -15.11 -6.82
CA GLU A 232 2.11 -16.31 -7.40
C GLU A 232 0.62 -16.11 -7.65
N ASP A 233 -0.11 -15.60 -6.66
CA ASP A 233 -1.55 -15.33 -6.79
C ASP A 233 -1.84 -14.25 -7.84
N LEU A 234 -1.04 -13.16 -7.89
CA LEU A 234 -1.19 -12.07 -8.85
C LEU A 234 -0.92 -12.50 -10.30
N LEU A 235 -0.05 -13.48 -10.49
CA LEU A 235 0.32 -13.96 -11.82
C LEU A 235 -0.62 -15.02 -12.39
N ARG A 236 -1.60 -15.52 -11.61
CA ARG A 236 -2.63 -16.45 -12.10
C ARG A 236 -3.46 -15.82 -13.24
N ASP A 237 -4.00 -16.65 -14.11
CA ASP A 237 -4.94 -16.18 -15.13
C ASP A 237 -6.20 -15.56 -14.50
N SER A 238 -6.60 -16.06 -13.34
CA SER A 238 -7.69 -15.51 -12.54
C SER A 238 -7.23 -15.26 -11.11
N PRO A 239 -6.59 -14.11 -10.84
CA PRO A 239 -6.13 -13.77 -9.51
C PRO A 239 -7.32 -13.58 -8.55
N PRO A 240 -7.17 -13.94 -7.26
CA PRO A 240 -8.19 -13.66 -6.26
C PRO A 240 -8.43 -12.15 -6.11
N ALA A 241 -9.68 -11.73 -5.92
CA ALA A 241 -10.01 -10.31 -5.72
C ALA A 241 -9.35 -9.72 -4.45
N ILE A 242 -9.10 -10.56 -3.43
CA ILE A 242 -8.44 -10.18 -2.18
C ILE A 242 -7.35 -11.20 -1.88
N ILE A 243 -6.11 -10.70 -1.68
CA ILE A 243 -4.96 -11.49 -1.24
C ILE A 243 -4.56 -11.01 0.14
N ARG A 244 -4.50 -11.93 1.13
CA ARG A 244 -4.04 -11.63 2.50
C ARG A 244 -2.81 -12.44 2.82
N GLY A 245 -1.86 -11.81 3.52
CA GLY A 245 -0.65 -12.46 3.99
C GLY A 245 0.06 -11.63 5.05
N GLY A 246 1.14 -12.17 5.59
CA GLY A 246 1.88 -11.54 6.68
C GLY A 246 1.29 -11.79 8.06
N ALA A 247 2.04 -11.41 9.10
CA ALA A 247 1.69 -11.70 10.47
C ALA A 247 0.34 -11.08 10.87
N ASN A 248 -0.49 -11.86 11.57
CA ASN A 248 -1.80 -11.46 12.05
C ASN A 248 -2.84 -11.10 10.97
N SER A 249 -2.56 -11.36 9.68
CA SER A 249 -3.43 -10.96 8.57
C SER A 249 -4.86 -11.56 8.64
N THR A 250 -5.02 -12.70 9.25
CA THR A 250 -6.32 -13.35 9.48
C THR A 250 -6.84 -13.14 10.91
N LYS A 251 -5.94 -13.23 11.91
CA LYS A 251 -6.31 -13.21 13.32
C LYS A 251 -6.97 -11.90 13.74
N LEU A 252 -6.37 -10.75 13.43
CA LEU A 252 -6.89 -9.45 13.87
C LEU A 252 -8.23 -9.07 13.21
N PRO A 253 -8.42 -9.23 11.88
CA PRO A 253 -9.73 -9.03 11.27
C PRO A 253 -10.82 -9.95 11.84
N LEU A 254 -10.48 -11.23 12.09
CA LEU A 254 -11.41 -12.17 12.69
C LEU A 254 -11.79 -11.76 14.12
N MET A 255 -10.82 -11.35 14.93
CA MET A 255 -11.08 -10.82 16.27
C MET A 255 -12.02 -9.61 16.23
N LYS A 256 -11.78 -8.65 15.32
CA LYS A 256 -12.69 -7.50 15.13
C LYS A 256 -14.10 -7.92 14.77
N LYS A 257 -14.25 -8.96 13.94
CA LYS A 257 -15.57 -9.46 13.52
C LYS A 257 -16.33 -10.18 14.65
N LEU A 258 -15.61 -10.90 15.51
CA LEU A 258 -16.22 -11.77 16.54
C LEU A 258 -16.39 -11.09 17.90
N LEU A 259 -15.50 -10.15 18.25
CA LEU A 259 -15.56 -9.49 19.55
C LEU A 259 -16.58 -8.35 19.55
N PRO A 260 -17.34 -8.17 20.65
CA PRO A 260 -18.12 -6.96 20.86
C PRO A 260 -17.24 -5.72 20.76
N LEU A 261 -17.76 -4.63 20.17
CA LEU A 261 -17.00 -3.41 19.90
C LEU A 261 -16.22 -2.91 21.12
N ARG A 262 -16.88 -2.80 22.28
CA ARG A 262 -16.25 -2.34 23.52
C ARG A 262 -15.09 -3.21 23.99
N MET A 263 -15.13 -4.53 23.73
CA MET A 263 -14.05 -5.43 24.09
C MET A 263 -12.83 -5.21 23.17
N PHE A 264 -13.09 -5.08 21.87
CA PHE A 264 -12.02 -4.78 20.92
C PHE A 264 -11.37 -3.43 21.22
N ASP A 265 -12.16 -2.39 21.48
CA ASP A 265 -11.68 -1.04 21.83
C ASP A 265 -10.82 -1.07 23.10
N LYS A 266 -11.29 -1.78 24.16
CA LYS A 266 -10.52 -1.94 25.42
C LYS A 266 -9.19 -2.64 25.18
N MET A 267 -9.18 -3.69 24.36
CA MET A 267 -7.95 -4.42 23.99
C MET A 267 -6.99 -3.52 23.21
N ALA A 268 -7.46 -2.81 22.21
CA ALA A 268 -6.66 -1.90 21.39
C ALA A 268 -6.12 -0.72 22.22
N SER A 269 -6.94 -0.13 23.09
CA SER A 269 -6.55 0.95 24.00
C SER A 269 -5.45 0.49 24.96
N LYS A 270 -5.59 -0.70 25.54
CA LYS A 270 -4.59 -1.29 26.46
C LYS A 270 -3.26 -1.57 25.74
N ALA A 271 -3.29 -2.04 24.50
CA ALA A 271 -2.10 -2.33 23.71
C ALA A 271 -1.19 -1.10 23.53
N PHE A 272 -1.77 0.11 23.54
CA PHE A 272 -1.07 1.38 23.29
C PHE A 272 -1.13 2.36 24.48
N GLY A 273 -1.45 1.85 25.69
CA GLY A 273 -1.31 2.60 26.95
C GLY A 273 -2.43 3.59 27.28
N LEU A 274 -3.51 3.63 26.48
CA LEU A 274 -4.65 4.51 26.75
C LEU A 274 -5.47 4.10 27.99
N ASP A 275 -5.38 2.86 28.43
CA ASP A 275 -6.06 2.37 29.64
C ASP A 275 -5.46 2.94 30.93
N ARG A 276 -4.23 3.42 30.88
CA ARG A 276 -3.50 4.05 32.00
C ARG A 276 -3.51 5.56 31.93
N PHE A 277 -4.03 6.10 30.84
CA PHE A 277 -4.10 7.54 30.63
C PHE A 277 -5.19 8.14 31.53
N LYS A 278 -4.78 9.08 32.38
CA LYS A 278 -5.67 9.93 33.19
C LYS A 278 -5.44 11.36 32.73
N PRO A 279 -6.42 11.96 32.05
CA PRO A 279 -6.33 13.34 31.58
C PRO A 279 -6.23 14.36 32.70
#